data_8604fdb1de25306c8a9bb8c2a3089641
#
_entry.id   8604fdb1de25306c8a9bb8c2a3089641
#
_cell.length_a   1.000
_cell.length_b   1.000
_cell.length_c   1.000
_cell.angle_alpha   90.00
_cell.angle_beta   90.00
_cell.angle_gamma   90.00
#
_symmetry.space_group_name_H-M   'P 1'
#
loop_
_entity.id
_entity.type
_entity.pdbx_description
1 polymer ?
#
loop_
_entity_poly.entity_id
_entity_poly.type
_entity_poly.pdbx_seq_one_letter_code
_entity_poly.pdbx_strand_id
1 'polypeptide(L)'
;MTIRYKEPGKAGICETTPGVNSYSGYIDLAPDMHTFFWFFESRNDPANDPITLWLNGGPGSDSLIGLFQELGPCNVTANLTTQVNPYSWNEVSNMLFLSQPFGVGFSYQEEEKGSLNPVTGSFENASLANATGIYPVINATEIDTTDLAAVAAWHVLQGFLGALPQLDAEIGSNKEFNLWTESYGGHYGTFF
;
A
#
# COMPACT_ATOMS: atom_id res chain seq x y z
N MET A 1 -12.43 -11.63 5.22
CA MET A 1 -11.51 -10.68 4.60
C MET A 1 -12.34 -9.74 3.74
N THR A 2 -12.22 -8.44 3.92
CA THR A 2 -13.03 -7.42 3.24
C THR A 2 -12.12 -6.42 2.56
N ILE A 3 -12.48 -5.95 1.36
CA ILE A 3 -11.79 -4.86 0.68
C ILE A 3 -12.67 -3.61 0.71
N ARG A 4 -12.07 -2.47 1.07
CA ARG A 4 -12.70 -1.14 1.05
C ARG A 4 -11.83 -0.24 0.19
N TYR A 5 -12.40 0.43 -0.80
CA TYR A 5 -11.59 1.23 -1.73
C TYR A 5 -12.29 2.50 -2.22
N LYS A 6 -11.48 3.39 -2.78
CA LYS A 6 -11.86 4.56 -3.57
C LYS A 6 -11.14 4.51 -4.91
N GLU A 7 -11.56 5.36 -5.82
CA GLU A 7 -10.99 5.49 -7.17
C GLU A 7 -10.35 6.88 -7.33
N PRO A 8 -9.09 7.07 -6.87
CA PRO A 8 -8.44 8.38 -6.85
C PRO A 8 -8.25 9.00 -8.23
N GLY A 9 -8.03 8.18 -9.27
CA GLY A 9 -7.88 8.66 -10.65
C GLY A 9 -9.12 9.42 -11.15
N LYS A 10 -10.32 9.01 -10.74
CA LYS A 10 -11.57 9.73 -11.06
C LYS A 10 -11.65 11.13 -10.42
N ALA A 11 -10.90 11.37 -9.36
CA ALA A 11 -10.75 12.67 -8.72
C ALA A 11 -9.53 13.46 -9.24
N GLY A 12 -8.86 12.99 -10.27
CA GLY A 12 -7.68 13.63 -10.86
C GLY A 12 -6.41 13.47 -10.03
N ILE A 13 -6.31 12.41 -9.22
CA ILE A 13 -5.18 12.17 -8.33
C ILE A 13 -4.30 11.07 -8.91
N CYS A 14 -3.00 11.35 -9.04
CA CYS A 14 -1.92 10.49 -9.44
C CYS A 14 -2.06 9.98 -10.89
N GLU A 15 -2.72 8.85 -11.11
CA GLU A 15 -2.95 8.31 -12.45
C GLU A 15 -4.18 8.99 -13.08
N THR A 16 -3.93 9.74 -14.15
CA THR A 16 -4.96 10.52 -14.86
C THR A 16 -5.00 10.24 -16.35
N THR A 17 -4.29 9.20 -16.79
CA THR A 17 -4.33 8.75 -18.19
C THR A 17 -5.75 8.30 -18.54
N PRO A 18 -6.34 8.80 -19.62
CA PRO A 18 -7.68 8.42 -20.02
C PRO A 18 -7.84 6.90 -20.21
N GLY A 19 -8.83 6.31 -19.56
CA GLY A 19 -9.13 4.87 -19.64
C GLY A 19 -8.32 4.00 -18.69
N VAL A 20 -7.44 4.57 -17.86
CA VAL A 20 -6.66 3.85 -16.85
C VAL A 20 -7.25 4.13 -15.47
N ASN A 21 -7.64 3.09 -14.74
CA ASN A 21 -8.19 3.23 -13.40
C ASN A 21 -7.13 3.05 -12.32
N SER A 22 -7.44 3.54 -11.14
CA SER A 22 -6.67 3.27 -9.92
C SER A 22 -7.57 3.12 -8.71
N TYR A 23 -7.16 2.26 -7.79
CA TYR A 23 -7.94 1.90 -6.61
C TYR A 23 -7.04 1.97 -5.37
N SER A 24 -7.43 2.74 -4.38
CA SER A 24 -6.73 2.81 -3.10
C SER A 24 -7.66 2.55 -1.93
N GLY A 25 -7.16 1.87 -0.92
CA GLY A 25 -8.00 1.53 0.22
C GLY A 25 -7.37 0.52 1.16
N TYR A 26 -8.21 -0.29 1.77
CA TYR A 26 -7.77 -1.22 2.80
C TYR A 26 -8.22 -2.64 2.50
N ILE A 27 -7.34 -3.58 2.78
CA ILE A 27 -7.63 -4.99 2.90
C ILE A 27 -7.70 -5.29 4.40
N ASP A 28 -8.89 -5.63 4.87
CA ASP A 28 -9.13 -5.93 6.28
C ASP A 28 -8.89 -7.43 6.50
N LEU A 29 -7.77 -7.78 7.10
CA LEU A 29 -7.41 -9.17 7.43
C LEU A 29 -8.16 -9.67 8.65
N ALA A 30 -8.34 -8.79 9.64
CA ALA A 30 -9.08 -9.00 10.87
C ALA A 30 -9.83 -7.70 11.22
N PRO A 31 -10.71 -7.70 12.23
CA PRO A 31 -11.41 -6.50 12.68
C PRO A 31 -10.47 -5.35 13.11
N ASP A 32 -9.25 -5.70 13.48
CA ASP A 32 -8.19 -4.82 14.00
C ASP A 32 -6.91 -4.87 13.15
N MET A 33 -6.99 -5.34 11.90
CA MET A 33 -5.81 -5.45 11.01
C MET A 33 -6.15 -4.94 9.61
N HIS A 34 -5.69 -3.75 9.29
CA HIS A 34 -6.02 -3.01 8.07
C HIS A 34 -4.76 -2.66 7.30
N THR A 35 -4.52 -3.34 6.17
CA THR A 35 -3.39 -3.03 5.29
C THR A 35 -3.83 -2.10 4.17
N PHE A 36 -3.18 -0.96 4.07
CA PHE A 36 -3.40 -0.03 2.99
C PHE A 36 -2.75 -0.52 1.70
N PHE A 37 -3.49 -0.41 0.60
CA PHE A 37 -3.01 -0.68 -0.75
C PHE A 37 -3.31 0.47 -1.69
N TRP A 38 -2.48 0.59 -2.75
CA TRP A 38 -2.80 1.38 -3.92
C TRP A 38 -2.47 0.57 -5.18
N PHE A 39 -3.48 0.35 -6.00
CA PHE A 39 -3.41 -0.42 -7.23
C PHE A 39 -3.65 0.49 -8.43
N PHE A 40 -2.85 0.30 -9.46
CA PHE A 40 -2.93 1.04 -10.73
C PHE A 40 -2.98 0.04 -11.88
N GLU A 41 -3.93 0.24 -12.77
CA GLU A 41 -4.00 -0.53 -14.00
C GLU A 41 -2.83 -0.20 -14.93
N SER A 42 -2.48 -1.16 -15.77
CA SER A 42 -1.54 -0.94 -16.88
C SER A 42 -2.12 0.08 -17.86
N ARG A 43 -1.26 0.93 -18.39
CA ARG A 43 -1.59 1.87 -19.46
C ARG A 43 -1.70 1.20 -20.83
N ASN A 44 -1.17 -0.01 -20.99
CA ASN A 44 -1.16 -0.76 -22.23
C ASN A 44 -2.39 -1.68 -22.35
N ASP A 45 -2.43 -2.74 -21.61
CA ASP A 45 -3.49 -3.75 -21.66
C ASP A 45 -3.75 -4.33 -20.26
N PRO A 46 -4.51 -3.63 -19.39
CA PRO A 46 -4.72 -4.07 -18.02
C PRO A 46 -5.36 -5.47 -17.95
N ALA A 47 -6.14 -5.86 -18.97
CA ALA A 47 -6.77 -7.17 -19.03
C ALA A 47 -5.75 -8.31 -19.23
N ASN A 48 -4.62 -8.09 -19.86
CA ASN A 48 -3.64 -9.13 -20.21
C ASN A 48 -2.26 -8.93 -19.57
N ASP A 49 -1.89 -7.70 -19.19
CA ASP A 49 -0.61 -7.41 -18.58
C ASP A 49 -0.48 -8.01 -17.17
N PRO A 50 0.73 -8.36 -16.73
CA PRO A 50 0.96 -8.96 -15.42
C PRO A 50 0.57 -8.03 -14.27
N ILE A 51 0.45 -8.59 -13.07
CA ILE A 51 0.35 -7.84 -11.82
C ILE A 51 1.73 -7.81 -11.17
N THR A 52 2.23 -6.64 -10.85
CA THR A 52 3.51 -6.46 -10.16
C THR A 52 3.28 -5.84 -8.78
N LEU A 53 3.67 -6.56 -7.74
CA LEU A 53 3.81 -6.00 -6.40
C LEU A 53 5.17 -5.33 -6.28
N TRP A 54 5.19 -4.07 -5.86
CA TRP A 54 6.40 -3.36 -5.45
C TRP A 54 6.47 -3.21 -3.93
N LEU A 55 7.64 -3.52 -3.37
CA LEU A 55 7.94 -3.30 -1.95
C LEU A 55 9.24 -2.53 -1.76
N ASN A 56 9.17 -1.41 -1.06
CA ASN A 56 10.35 -0.76 -0.50
C ASN A 56 10.90 -1.57 0.69
N GLY A 57 12.15 -1.35 1.02
CA GLY A 57 12.86 -2.06 2.08
C GLY A 57 12.74 -1.40 3.46
N GLY A 58 13.83 -0.95 3.97
CA GLY A 58 13.96 -0.33 5.29
C GLY A 58 14.77 -1.23 6.24
N PRO A 59 14.19 -2.19 7.00
CA PRO A 59 12.78 -2.61 7.04
C PRO A 59 11.84 -1.53 7.54
N GLY A 60 10.57 -1.60 7.13
CA GLY A 60 9.52 -0.67 7.57
C GLY A 60 9.44 0.66 6.78
N SER A 61 10.10 0.79 5.63
CA SER A 61 9.82 1.89 4.70
C SER A 61 8.51 1.64 3.96
N ASP A 62 7.70 2.68 3.82
CA ASP A 62 6.45 2.58 3.07
C ASP A 62 6.71 2.45 1.57
N SER A 63 6.04 1.51 0.90
CA SER A 63 6.16 1.32 -0.55
C SER A 63 5.57 2.49 -1.37
N LEU A 64 4.87 3.41 -0.73
CA LEU A 64 4.48 4.67 -1.34
C LEU A 64 5.69 5.58 -1.65
N ILE A 65 6.86 5.31 -1.09
CA ILE A 65 8.10 5.97 -1.48
C ILE A 65 8.41 5.65 -2.95
N GLY A 66 8.45 4.37 -3.30
CA GLY A 66 8.64 3.93 -4.68
C GLY A 66 7.56 4.43 -5.62
N LEU A 67 6.30 4.48 -5.14
CA LEU A 67 5.20 5.03 -5.91
C LEU A 67 5.43 6.51 -6.29
N PHE A 68 5.77 7.37 -5.33
CA PHE A 68 5.82 8.81 -5.56
C PHE A 68 7.17 9.37 -5.98
N GLN A 69 8.25 8.63 -5.75
CA GLN A 69 9.62 9.13 -5.97
C GLN A 69 10.42 8.35 -7.00
N GLU A 70 9.96 7.16 -7.41
CA GLU A 70 10.75 6.27 -8.26
C GLU A 70 9.97 5.83 -9.50
N LEU A 71 9.18 4.77 -9.39
CA LEU A 71 8.66 4.01 -10.52
C LEU A 71 7.13 4.05 -10.67
N GLY A 72 6.45 4.69 -9.76
CA GLY A 72 5.00 4.76 -9.79
C GLY A 72 4.45 5.74 -10.82
N PRO A 73 3.11 5.76 -11.01
CA PRO A 73 2.45 6.50 -12.07
C PRO A 73 2.51 8.02 -11.93
N CYS A 74 2.90 8.53 -10.78
CA CYS A 74 3.00 9.97 -10.55
C CYS A 74 4.10 10.35 -9.55
N ASN A 75 4.53 11.60 -9.65
CA ASN A 75 5.41 12.25 -8.68
C ASN A 75 4.66 13.38 -7.96
N VAL A 76 5.02 13.64 -6.70
CA VAL A 76 4.51 14.80 -5.95
C VAL A 76 5.32 16.03 -6.27
N THR A 77 4.65 17.11 -6.64
CA THR A 77 5.28 18.39 -6.96
C THR A 77 5.50 19.24 -5.71
N ALA A 78 6.32 20.30 -5.82
CA ALA A 78 6.53 21.26 -4.73
C ALA A 78 5.24 21.97 -4.26
N ASN A 79 4.21 22.03 -5.10
CA ASN A 79 2.91 22.62 -4.79
C ASN A 79 1.93 21.61 -4.18
N LEU A 80 2.41 20.44 -3.76
CA LEU A 80 1.60 19.33 -3.19
C LEU A 80 0.49 18.84 -4.14
N THR A 81 0.74 18.91 -5.44
CA THR A 81 -0.09 18.28 -6.48
C THR A 81 0.65 17.08 -7.05
N THR A 82 -0.06 16.21 -7.77
CA THR A 82 0.56 15.10 -8.48
C THR A 82 0.78 15.44 -9.96
N GLN A 83 1.86 14.93 -10.52
CA GLN A 83 2.18 14.99 -11.95
C GLN A 83 2.43 13.57 -12.46
N VAL A 84 1.77 13.21 -13.55
CA VAL A 84 1.95 11.90 -14.19
C VAL A 84 3.41 11.65 -14.54
N ASN A 85 3.91 10.46 -14.17
CA ASN A 85 5.23 9.97 -14.57
C ASN A 85 5.12 9.22 -15.91
N PRO A 86 5.72 9.73 -16.99
CA PRO A 86 5.66 9.06 -18.31
C PRO A 86 6.56 7.82 -18.40
N TYR A 87 7.39 7.56 -17.39
CA TYR A 87 8.31 6.41 -17.32
C TYR A 87 7.90 5.44 -16.21
N SER A 88 6.65 5.48 -15.81
CA SER A 88 6.14 4.59 -14.77
C SER A 88 6.10 3.14 -15.24
N TRP A 89 6.27 2.24 -14.28
CA TRP A 89 6.19 0.80 -14.56
C TRP A 89 4.78 0.34 -14.92
N ASN A 90 3.76 1.12 -14.61
CA ASN A 90 2.41 0.81 -15.10
C ASN A 90 2.21 1.07 -16.61
N GLU A 91 3.25 1.45 -17.34
CA GLU A 91 3.21 1.43 -18.81
C GLU A 91 2.95 0.02 -19.36
N VAL A 92 3.38 -1.04 -18.65
CA VAL A 92 3.34 -2.44 -19.14
C VAL A 92 2.96 -3.44 -18.05
N SER A 93 2.51 -3.01 -16.90
CA SER A 93 2.11 -3.88 -15.79
C SER A 93 1.04 -3.22 -14.92
N ASN A 94 0.14 -4.02 -14.39
CA ASN A 94 -0.73 -3.57 -13.30
C ASN A 94 0.10 -3.49 -12.01
N MET A 95 0.18 -2.32 -11.38
CA MET A 95 1.08 -2.08 -10.24
C MET A 95 0.33 -2.07 -8.92
N LEU A 96 0.80 -2.87 -7.97
CA LEU A 96 0.30 -2.90 -6.59
C LEU A 96 1.38 -2.39 -5.64
N PHE A 97 1.03 -1.41 -4.81
CA PHE A 97 1.86 -0.88 -3.72
C PHE A 97 1.16 -1.16 -2.40
N LEU A 98 1.91 -1.64 -1.41
CA LEU A 98 1.40 -1.94 -0.07
C LEU A 98 2.15 -1.13 0.98
N SER A 99 1.42 -0.53 1.92
CA SER A 99 2.01 -0.03 3.17
C SER A 99 2.21 -1.24 4.10
N GLN A 100 3.36 -1.89 4.02
CA GLN A 100 3.71 -3.08 4.79
C GLN A 100 5.10 -2.92 5.45
N PRO A 101 5.34 -3.58 6.61
CA PRO A 101 4.38 -4.31 7.46
C PRO A 101 3.33 -3.40 8.12
N PHE A 102 2.44 -3.96 8.96
CA PHE A 102 1.47 -3.15 9.72
C PHE A 102 2.14 -2.03 10.52
N GLY A 103 1.45 -0.90 10.65
CA GLY A 103 1.98 0.29 11.30
C GLY A 103 2.88 1.14 10.42
N VAL A 104 3.10 0.73 9.18
CA VAL A 104 3.82 1.50 8.17
C VAL A 104 2.83 2.26 7.29
N GLY A 105 3.14 3.51 6.96
CA GLY A 105 2.34 4.34 6.08
C GLY A 105 0.92 4.54 6.61
N PHE A 106 -0.07 4.09 5.83
CA PHE A 106 -1.49 4.17 6.18
C PHE A 106 -2.05 2.86 6.75
N SER A 107 -1.23 1.82 6.91
CA SER A 107 -1.67 0.56 7.53
C SER A 107 -1.72 0.69 9.05
N TYR A 108 -2.77 0.16 9.67
CA TYR A 108 -3.00 0.29 11.11
C TYR A 108 -3.73 -0.94 11.69
N GLN A 109 -3.64 -1.11 13.00
CA GLN A 109 -4.45 -2.06 13.77
C GLN A 109 -5.60 -1.32 14.42
N GLU A 110 -5.35 -0.64 15.50
CA GLU A 110 -6.35 0.15 16.23
C GLU A 110 -6.04 1.64 16.14
N GLU A 111 -7.07 2.46 16.35
CA GLU A 111 -6.94 3.90 16.44
C GLU A 111 -7.30 4.36 17.85
N GLU A 112 -6.37 5.03 18.53
CA GLU A 112 -6.57 5.57 19.86
C GLU A 112 -6.36 7.08 19.93
N LYS A 113 -7.12 7.72 20.81
CA LYS A 113 -6.92 9.13 21.15
C LYS A 113 -5.71 9.28 22.05
N GLY A 114 -4.80 10.17 21.68
CA GLY A 114 -3.60 10.42 22.46
C GLY A 114 -2.77 11.56 21.90
N SER A 115 -1.49 11.51 22.21
CA SER A 115 -0.48 12.44 21.71
C SER A 115 0.77 11.67 21.34
N LEU A 116 1.58 12.23 20.44
CA LEU A 116 2.93 11.73 20.21
C LEU A 116 3.90 12.52 21.08
N ASN A 117 4.80 11.83 21.76
CA ASN A 117 5.92 12.45 22.45
C ASN A 117 6.82 13.16 21.41
N PRO A 118 7.05 14.46 21.50
CA PRO A 118 7.77 15.20 20.48
C PRO A 118 9.27 14.86 20.39
N VAL A 119 9.78 14.16 21.40
CA VAL A 119 11.22 13.77 21.45
C VAL A 119 11.41 12.35 20.96
N THR A 120 10.56 11.43 21.39
CA THR A 120 10.70 9.99 21.11
C THR A 120 9.83 9.52 19.95
N GLY A 121 8.79 10.29 19.58
CA GLY A 121 7.76 9.88 18.61
C GLY A 121 6.81 8.79 19.15
N SER A 122 6.97 8.37 20.42
CA SER A 122 6.13 7.33 20.99
C SER A 122 4.71 7.84 21.29
N PHE A 123 3.74 6.94 21.15
CA PHE A 123 2.35 7.21 21.51
C PHE A 123 2.19 7.34 23.04
N GLU A 124 1.45 8.33 23.46
CA GLU A 124 1.04 8.57 24.86
C GLU A 124 -0.49 8.59 24.92
N ASN A 125 -1.06 7.73 25.76
CA ASN A 125 -2.50 7.60 25.91
C ASN A 125 -3.14 8.91 26.39
N ALA A 126 -4.36 9.20 25.94
CA ALA A 126 -5.12 10.41 26.28
C ALA A 126 -5.34 10.65 27.78
N SER A 127 -5.30 9.60 28.61
CA SER A 127 -5.39 9.70 30.07
C SER A 127 -4.12 10.29 30.71
N LEU A 128 -3.00 10.27 30.01
CA LEU A 128 -1.69 10.74 30.50
C LEU A 128 -1.28 12.08 29.87
N ALA A 129 -1.90 12.46 28.76
CA ALA A 129 -1.59 13.67 28.02
C ALA A 129 -2.87 14.34 27.50
N ASN A 130 -2.79 15.63 27.21
CA ASN A 130 -3.85 16.30 26.44
C ASN A 130 -3.83 15.71 25.03
N ALA A 131 -4.85 14.96 24.66
CA ALA A 131 -4.93 14.32 23.36
C ALA A 131 -4.88 15.35 22.23
N THR A 132 -3.90 15.22 21.33
CA THR A 132 -3.72 16.10 20.18
C THR A 132 -4.29 15.51 18.90
N GLY A 133 -4.66 14.22 18.91
CA GLY A 133 -5.20 13.55 17.74
C GLY A 133 -5.65 12.12 18.00
N ILE A 134 -5.89 11.43 16.90
CA ILE A 134 -6.11 9.99 16.82
C ILE A 134 -4.89 9.41 16.12
N TYR A 135 -4.30 8.38 16.72
CA TYR A 135 -3.06 7.77 16.23
C TYR A 135 -3.23 6.26 16.10
N PRO A 136 -2.58 5.64 15.11
CA PRO A 136 -2.54 4.19 15.00
C PRO A 136 -1.74 3.60 16.17
N VAL A 137 -2.29 2.57 16.76
CA VAL A 137 -1.62 1.75 17.77
C VAL A 137 -1.43 0.37 17.18
N ILE A 138 -0.24 -0.18 17.30
CA ILE A 138 0.14 -1.49 16.77
C ILE A 138 0.73 -2.37 17.86
N ASN A 139 0.48 -3.66 17.77
CA ASN A 139 1.19 -4.65 18.54
C ASN A 139 2.50 -5.01 17.82
N ALA A 140 3.61 -4.41 18.23
CA ALA A 140 4.90 -4.62 17.57
C ALA A 140 5.32 -6.09 17.53
N THR A 141 4.94 -6.92 18.51
CA THR A 141 5.31 -8.34 18.53
C THR A 141 4.65 -9.19 17.44
N GLU A 142 3.66 -8.66 16.74
CA GLU A 142 2.99 -9.34 15.63
C GLU A 142 3.67 -9.06 14.28
N ILE A 143 4.63 -8.13 14.24
CA ILE A 143 5.25 -7.64 12.99
C ILE A 143 6.76 -7.46 13.08
N ASP A 144 7.39 -7.80 14.21
CA ASP A 144 8.79 -7.50 14.51
C ASP A 144 9.79 -8.41 13.80
N THR A 145 9.32 -9.37 13.00
CA THR A 145 10.16 -10.25 12.18
C THR A 145 9.76 -10.23 10.71
N THR A 146 10.72 -10.55 9.82
CA THR A 146 10.45 -10.69 8.39
C THR A 146 9.45 -11.81 8.09
N ASP A 147 9.52 -12.92 8.84
CA ASP A 147 8.59 -14.05 8.71
C ASP A 147 7.14 -13.63 8.99
N LEU A 148 6.89 -12.89 10.07
CA LEU A 148 5.57 -12.40 10.42
C LEU A 148 5.05 -11.39 9.39
N ALA A 149 5.92 -10.48 8.92
CA ALA A 149 5.59 -9.55 7.86
C ALA A 149 5.21 -10.27 6.55
N ALA A 150 5.95 -11.34 6.19
CA ALA A 150 5.67 -12.14 5.01
C ALA A 150 4.33 -12.87 5.11
N VAL A 151 4.03 -13.50 6.25
CA VAL A 151 2.74 -14.17 6.48
C VAL A 151 1.58 -13.18 6.34
N ALA A 152 1.69 -11.99 6.95
CA ALA A 152 0.67 -10.95 6.84
C ALA A 152 0.50 -10.51 5.38
N ALA A 153 1.59 -10.22 4.68
CA ALA A 153 1.55 -9.78 3.28
C ALA A 153 0.99 -10.87 2.35
N TRP A 154 1.31 -12.15 2.60
CA TRP A 154 0.71 -13.25 1.84
C TRP A 154 -0.82 -13.26 1.98
N HIS A 155 -1.34 -13.10 3.19
CA HIS A 155 -2.78 -12.99 3.41
C HIS A 155 -3.38 -11.76 2.74
N VAL A 156 -2.69 -10.61 2.78
CA VAL A 156 -3.09 -9.40 2.06
C VAL A 156 -3.22 -9.68 0.56
N LEU A 157 -2.22 -10.34 -0.04
CA LEU A 157 -2.23 -10.69 -1.46
C LEU A 157 -3.38 -11.63 -1.81
N GLN A 158 -3.64 -12.66 -1.00
CA GLN A 158 -4.79 -13.54 -1.21
C GLN A 158 -6.12 -12.77 -1.17
N GLY A 159 -6.25 -11.84 -0.22
CA GLY A 159 -7.42 -10.97 -0.12
C GLY A 159 -7.57 -10.04 -1.31
N PHE A 160 -6.48 -9.41 -1.73
CA PHE A 160 -6.45 -8.53 -2.90
C PHE A 160 -6.82 -9.28 -4.18
N LEU A 161 -6.12 -10.37 -4.49
CA LEU A 161 -6.35 -11.15 -5.70
C LEU A 161 -7.76 -11.74 -5.75
N GLY A 162 -8.29 -12.19 -4.60
CA GLY A 162 -9.67 -12.67 -4.51
C GLY A 162 -10.73 -11.58 -4.70
N ALA A 163 -10.40 -10.34 -4.38
CA ALA A 163 -11.28 -9.18 -4.53
C ALA A 163 -11.09 -8.43 -5.86
N LEU A 164 -10.03 -8.72 -6.60
CA LEU A 164 -9.67 -8.00 -7.83
C LEU A 164 -10.82 -7.92 -8.85
N PRO A 165 -11.63 -8.99 -9.10
CA PRO A 165 -12.79 -8.90 -9.99
C PRO A 165 -13.90 -7.95 -9.51
N GLN A 166 -13.85 -7.49 -8.23
CA GLN A 166 -14.79 -6.50 -7.71
C GLN A 166 -14.29 -5.07 -7.99
N LEU A 167 -12.97 -4.88 -8.12
CA LEU A 167 -12.37 -3.61 -8.51
C LEU A 167 -12.52 -3.42 -10.02
N ASP A 168 -12.08 -4.41 -10.79
CA ASP A 168 -12.23 -4.45 -12.23
C ASP A 168 -12.47 -5.89 -12.70
N ALA A 169 -13.62 -6.14 -13.32
CA ALA A 169 -14.00 -7.45 -13.82
C ALA A 169 -13.21 -7.89 -15.06
N GLU A 170 -12.56 -6.97 -15.77
CA GLU A 170 -11.73 -7.26 -16.93
C GLU A 170 -10.34 -7.77 -16.54
N ILE A 171 -9.89 -7.41 -15.34
CA ILE A 171 -8.63 -7.91 -14.77
C ILE A 171 -8.88 -9.30 -14.15
N GLY A 172 -8.62 -10.34 -14.92
CA GLY A 172 -8.78 -11.72 -14.45
C GLY A 172 -7.81 -12.08 -13.31
N SER A 173 -8.26 -12.99 -12.43
CA SER A 173 -7.45 -13.50 -11.30
C SER A 173 -6.31 -14.43 -11.72
N ASN A 174 -6.23 -14.84 -12.98
CA ASN A 174 -5.30 -15.85 -13.49
C ASN A 174 -4.16 -15.20 -14.28
N LYS A 175 -3.48 -14.24 -13.65
CA LYS A 175 -2.41 -13.47 -14.29
C LYS A 175 -1.04 -13.87 -13.80
N GLU A 176 -0.04 -13.59 -14.61
CA GLU A 176 1.35 -13.58 -14.17
C GLU A 176 1.52 -12.57 -13.04
N PHE A 177 2.11 -13.03 -11.94
CA PHE A 177 2.37 -12.21 -10.77
C PHE A 177 3.88 -12.05 -10.58
N ASN A 178 4.31 -10.80 -10.50
CA ASN A 178 5.70 -10.42 -10.28
C ASN A 178 5.87 -9.77 -8.91
N LEU A 179 6.94 -10.11 -8.22
CA LEU A 179 7.38 -9.44 -7.00
C LEU A 179 8.70 -8.71 -7.30
N TRP A 180 8.71 -7.41 -7.12
CA TRP A 180 9.89 -6.57 -7.24
C TRP A 180 10.10 -5.78 -5.96
N THR A 181 11.34 -5.72 -5.53
CA THR A 181 11.70 -5.13 -4.23
C THR A 181 13.05 -4.43 -4.33
N GLU A 182 13.30 -3.50 -3.40
CA GLU A 182 14.61 -2.88 -3.24
C GLU A 182 15.15 -3.02 -1.81
N SER A 183 16.47 -2.87 -1.63
CA SER A 183 17.12 -2.77 -0.33
C SER A 183 16.81 -3.97 0.58
N TYR A 184 16.25 -3.76 1.77
CA TYR A 184 15.78 -4.83 2.65
C TYR A 184 14.66 -5.69 2.00
N GLY A 185 14.08 -5.21 0.93
CA GLY A 185 13.20 -5.99 0.07
C GLY A 185 13.82 -7.29 -0.44
N GLY A 186 15.15 -7.39 -0.53
CA GLY A 186 15.84 -8.65 -0.80
C GLY A 186 15.58 -9.72 0.27
N HIS A 187 15.36 -9.32 1.52
CA HIS A 187 14.86 -10.23 2.57
C HIS A 187 13.37 -10.49 2.39
N TYR A 188 12.55 -9.47 2.20
CA TYR A 188 11.11 -9.67 1.96
C TYR A 188 10.87 -10.65 0.81
N GLY A 189 11.51 -10.42 -0.34
CA GLY A 189 11.31 -11.22 -1.54
C GLY A 189 11.73 -12.69 -1.44
N THR A 190 12.51 -13.08 -0.44
CA THR A 190 12.89 -14.48 -0.19
C THR A 190 11.93 -15.21 0.74
N PHE A 191 11.07 -14.47 1.46
CA PHE A 191 10.08 -15.01 2.40
C PHE A 191 8.64 -15.00 1.84
N PHE A 192 8.40 -14.25 0.75
CA PHE A 192 7.09 -14.13 0.09
C PHE A 192 6.77 -15.27 -0.88
#